data_87910c8818f7d4451f894769b1ea9ce2
#
_entry.id   87910c8818f7d4451f894769b1ea9ce2
#
_cell.length_a   1.000
_cell.length_b   1.000
_cell.length_c   1.000
_cell.angle_alpha   90.00
_cell.angle_beta   90.00
_cell.angle_gamma   90.00
#
_symmetry.space_group_name_H-M   'P 1'
#
loop_
_entity.id
_entity.type
_entity.pdbx_description
1 polymer ?
#
loop_
_entity_poly.entity_id
_entity_poly.type
_entity_poly.pdbx_seq_one_letter_code
_entity_poly.pdbx_strand_id
1 'polypeptide(L)'
;VSLKATLLKNGSPVLNIETLHAGMGLFRFIPEANATYTIHYEGNECKMPSVTTDAISLHLQRNENDSLTFKIIAPDRTMQNVLLRVQIRGTMQVIAAGVLKDSLLMKIPVANMPPGVAEVTLFDGQFHSLATRLVYLHQDKKLHIRFSQLKETYAPKEQVTLKISTTDEEGRPVATALSLRVYDRLFNNRKNTRDILNYYYLSSQLRDTLYDPSYYFDSSHIDRKEALDVLLLTHKTQQYNLGEERMAQDLLLKKPVLSDSLKGLVIALNKPGKKKVPLSLMLFNYSKSINQFAPTDSTGTFHLTPENLSIGQRFFIKYFSEKEYNILVSDPFDAIRSTEAQQHPVNLLNEKDIVIEEKGIDSNRLQYGNMLKEVIVQTQGRGFGDRYLGYLDSIARFEGNMDYVGQCGWLNCPACGSGTKPVEGVVYSELTEPKRSQVNSHPFSFSGNDMKREPYHYPKYTEDELLKKFKMIITKGFYQHSAFYSPDYEKEDKMITDTRNAIYWNPLIITDHNGEATIRFFCSDIRSGFTGVAEGVSGNGYIGTGTFNFGVR
;
A
#
# COMPACT_ATOMS: atom_id res chain seq x y z
N VAL A 1 -14.11 18.94 22.91
CA VAL A 1 -14.21 19.44 24.28
C VAL A 1 -13.75 20.89 24.26
N SER A 2 -14.64 21.83 24.69
CA SER A 2 -14.25 23.21 24.91
C SER A 2 -13.66 23.30 26.31
N LEU A 3 -12.40 23.76 26.39
CA LEU A 3 -11.70 24.00 27.65
C LEU A 3 -11.61 25.50 27.89
N LYS A 4 -11.74 25.91 29.16
CA LYS A 4 -11.52 27.29 29.60
C LYS A 4 -10.22 27.37 30.38
N ALA A 5 -9.41 28.34 30.04
CA ALA A 5 -8.14 28.59 30.69
C ALA A 5 -8.00 30.09 31.04
N THR A 6 -7.13 30.41 31.97
CA THR A 6 -6.82 31.78 32.35
C THR A 6 -5.32 32.02 32.21
N LEU A 7 -4.95 33.09 31.49
CA LEU A 7 -3.59 33.58 31.46
C LEU A 7 -3.30 34.40 32.70
N LEU A 8 -2.27 34.06 33.41
CA LEU A 8 -1.79 34.80 34.57
C LEU A 8 -0.47 35.50 34.23
N LYS A 9 -0.29 36.73 34.69
CA LYS A 9 0.95 37.50 34.68
C LYS A 9 1.42 37.65 36.12
N ASN A 10 2.59 37.14 36.45
CA ASN A 10 3.13 37.18 37.82
C ASN A 10 2.12 36.69 38.87
N GLY A 11 1.34 35.64 38.54
CA GLY A 11 0.30 35.10 39.42
C GLY A 11 -1.05 35.83 39.40
N SER A 12 -1.19 36.96 38.70
CA SER A 12 -2.45 37.72 38.59
C SER A 12 -3.16 37.43 37.26
N PRO A 13 -4.49 37.22 37.23
CA PRO A 13 -5.24 36.92 36.00
C PRO A 13 -5.28 38.13 35.06
N VAL A 14 -4.99 37.91 33.78
CA VAL A 14 -4.93 38.94 32.73
C VAL A 14 -5.92 38.71 31.61
N LEU A 15 -6.15 37.43 31.24
CA LEU A 15 -6.98 37.08 30.09
C LEU A 15 -7.64 35.70 30.27
N ASN A 16 -8.92 35.61 29.93
CA ASN A 16 -9.59 34.33 29.81
C ASN A 16 -9.45 33.78 28.38
N ILE A 17 -9.16 32.51 28.27
CA ILE A 17 -8.91 31.82 27.02
C ILE A 17 -9.95 30.71 26.90
N GLU A 18 -10.51 30.52 25.72
CA GLU A 18 -11.39 29.42 25.39
C GLU A 18 -10.85 28.71 24.17
N THR A 19 -10.91 27.36 24.18
CA THR A 19 -10.47 26.57 23.03
C THR A 19 -11.54 26.64 21.95
N LEU A 20 -11.11 26.72 20.70
CA LEU A 20 -11.95 26.80 19.53
C LEU A 20 -12.31 25.40 19.01
N HIS A 21 -11.30 24.57 18.78
CA HIS A 21 -11.49 23.25 18.17
C HIS A 21 -10.48 22.22 18.72
N ALA A 22 -10.94 21.01 19.01
CA ALA A 22 -10.12 19.86 19.44
C ALA A 22 -9.12 20.18 20.58
N GLY A 23 -9.51 21.03 21.53
CA GLY A 23 -8.66 21.47 22.64
C GLY A 23 -7.64 22.57 22.27
N MET A 24 -7.62 23.04 21.02
CA MET A 24 -6.76 24.13 20.57
C MET A 24 -7.50 25.46 20.64
N GLY A 25 -6.78 26.52 21.02
CA GLY A 25 -7.31 27.89 21.10
C GLY A 25 -6.28 28.91 20.68
N LEU A 26 -6.74 30.10 20.39
CA LEU A 26 -5.90 31.22 20.00
C LEU A 26 -6.21 32.44 20.90
N PHE A 27 -5.18 33.04 21.44
CA PHE A 27 -5.29 34.32 22.10
C PHE A 27 -4.13 35.25 21.69
N ARG A 28 -4.34 36.54 21.83
CA ARG A 28 -3.35 37.56 21.49
C ARG A 28 -3.14 38.49 22.70
N PHE A 29 -1.90 38.74 23.03
CA PHE A 29 -1.52 39.69 24.05
C PHE A 29 -0.13 40.29 23.75
N ILE A 30 0.19 41.39 24.36
CA ILE A 30 1.52 41.99 24.29
C ILE A 30 2.24 41.66 25.60
N PRO A 31 3.29 40.82 25.54
CA PRO A 31 4.02 40.46 26.74
C PRO A 31 4.89 41.66 27.23
N GLU A 32 5.01 41.80 28.53
CA GLU A 32 5.92 42.77 29.16
C GLU A 32 7.27 42.14 29.47
N ALA A 33 8.34 42.87 29.25
CA ALA A 33 9.69 42.44 29.60
C ALA A 33 9.79 42.07 31.09
N ASN A 34 10.53 40.99 31.39
CA ASN A 34 10.75 40.49 32.76
C ASN A 34 9.49 40.00 33.50
N ALA A 35 8.33 39.88 32.84
CA ALA A 35 7.14 39.26 33.42
C ALA A 35 7.13 37.75 33.17
N THR A 36 6.63 36.98 34.13
CA THR A 36 6.36 35.55 33.98
C THR A 36 4.88 35.33 33.66
N TYR A 37 4.65 34.44 32.67
CA TYR A 37 3.30 34.12 32.25
C TYR A 37 3.02 32.63 32.45
N THR A 38 1.84 32.33 33.00
CA THR A 38 1.36 30.95 33.20
C THR A 38 -0.08 30.83 32.72
N ILE A 39 -0.43 29.66 32.21
CA ILE A 39 -1.79 29.32 31.81
C ILE A 39 -2.33 28.31 32.81
N HIS A 40 -3.46 28.67 33.44
CA HIS A 40 -4.19 27.79 34.35
C HIS A 40 -5.43 27.21 33.67
N TYR A 41 -5.61 25.92 33.74
CA TYR A 41 -6.79 25.21 33.22
C TYR A 41 -7.07 23.96 34.06
N GLU A 42 -8.32 23.77 34.47
CA GLU A 42 -8.78 22.58 35.22
C GLU A 42 -7.87 22.14 36.39
N GLY A 43 -7.32 23.08 37.11
CA GLY A 43 -6.38 22.83 38.22
C GLY A 43 -4.93 22.56 37.83
N ASN A 44 -4.61 22.57 36.55
CA ASN A 44 -3.25 22.43 36.04
C ASN A 44 -2.65 23.80 35.74
N GLU A 45 -1.31 23.90 35.82
CA GLU A 45 -0.54 25.07 35.47
C GLU A 45 0.48 24.74 34.37
N CYS A 46 0.50 25.56 33.32
CA CYS A 46 1.49 25.48 32.25
C CYS A 46 2.28 26.81 32.19
N LYS A 47 3.61 26.75 32.37
CA LYS A 47 4.48 27.91 32.20
C LYS A 47 4.69 28.25 30.74
N MET A 48 4.51 29.52 30.39
CA MET A 48 4.86 29.99 29.06
C MET A 48 6.39 30.21 28.94
N PRO A 49 6.93 30.20 27.70
CA PRO A 49 8.32 30.60 27.47
C PRO A 49 8.62 31.99 28.01
N SER A 50 9.87 32.23 28.39
CA SER A 50 10.33 33.53 28.80
C SER A 50 10.17 34.57 27.68
N VAL A 51 9.81 35.79 28.05
CA VAL A 51 9.67 36.89 27.10
C VAL A 51 11.04 37.29 26.55
N THR A 52 11.18 37.30 25.24
CA THR A 52 12.39 37.75 24.53
C THR A 52 12.17 39.15 24.01
N THR A 53 13.09 40.08 24.32
CA THR A 53 12.93 41.51 24.01
C THR A 53 13.42 41.88 22.61
N ASP A 54 14.26 41.05 21.99
CA ASP A 54 14.94 41.28 20.71
C ASP A 54 14.44 40.37 19.57
N ALA A 55 13.40 39.59 19.81
CA ALA A 55 12.86 38.70 18.82
C ALA A 55 12.00 39.40 17.77
N ILE A 56 12.17 39.00 16.51
CA ILE A 56 11.34 39.43 15.40
C ILE A 56 10.09 38.57 15.34
N SER A 57 8.93 39.16 15.16
CA SER A 57 7.66 38.47 15.08
C SER A 57 7.08 38.52 13.66
N LEU A 58 6.51 37.36 13.21
CA LEU A 58 5.87 37.18 11.91
C LEU A 58 4.38 36.90 12.11
N HIS A 59 3.52 37.83 11.72
CA HIS A 59 2.07 37.75 11.90
C HIS A 59 1.36 37.67 10.56
N LEU A 60 0.57 36.63 10.34
CA LEU A 60 -0.38 36.57 9.25
C LEU A 60 -1.56 37.51 9.55
N GLN A 61 -1.74 38.56 8.75
CA GLN A 61 -2.85 39.50 8.88
C GLN A 61 -4.04 39.12 8.03
N ARG A 62 -3.78 38.67 6.75
CA ARG A 62 -4.81 38.28 5.82
C ARG A 62 -4.37 37.06 5.03
N ASN A 63 -5.31 36.14 4.83
CA ASN A 63 -5.18 35.00 3.94
C ASN A 63 -6.36 35.06 2.95
N GLU A 64 -6.10 35.63 1.79
CA GLU A 64 -7.07 35.82 0.71
C GLU A 64 -6.72 34.85 -0.43
N ASN A 65 -7.67 34.56 -1.33
CA ASN A 65 -7.46 33.57 -2.40
C ASN A 65 -6.32 33.95 -3.36
N ASP A 66 -6.01 35.22 -3.49
CA ASP A 66 -4.98 35.73 -4.39
C ASP A 66 -3.70 36.17 -3.68
N SER A 67 -3.74 36.41 -2.37
CA SER A 67 -2.62 36.99 -1.64
C SER A 67 -2.59 36.66 -0.16
N LEU A 68 -1.37 36.53 0.38
CA LEU A 68 -1.10 36.53 1.81
C LEU A 68 -0.51 37.87 2.22
N THR A 69 -0.98 38.43 3.32
CA THR A 69 -0.40 39.67 3.91
C THR A 69 0.20 39.36 5.27
N PHE A 70 1.50 39.52 5.38
CA PHE A 70 2.24 39.38 6.64
C PHE A 70 2.65 40.71 7.19
N LYS A 71 2.52 40.87 8.51
CA LYS A 71 3.14 41.95 9.27
C LYS A 71 4.33 41.39 10.05
N ILE A 72 5.50 41.95 9.78
CA ILE A 72 6.76 41.64 10.47
C ILE A 72 7.01 42.81 11.43
N ILE A 73 7.32 42.51 12.67
CA ILE A 73 7.58 43.52 13.70
C ILE A 73 8.94 43.24 14.34
N ALA A 74 9.80 44.25 14.37
CA ALA A 74 11.08 44.20 15.06
C ALA A 74 11.04 45.15 16.29
N PRO A 75 11.56 44.70 17.43
CA PRO A 75 11.65 45.58 18.63
C PRO A 75 12.78 46.59 18.49
N ASP A 76 13.83 46.28 17.74
CA ASP A 76 14.94 47.15 17.44
C ASP A 76 14.68 47.94 16.15
N ARG A 77 14.98 49.26 16.19
CA ARG A 77 14.80 50.16 15.05
C ARG A 77 15.95 50.13 14.04
N THR A 78 16.90 49.24 14.19
CA THR A 78 17.98 49.06 13.21
C THR A 78 17.41 48.53 11.89
N MET A 79 17.82 49.16 10.78
CA MET A 79 17.41 48.70 9.46
C MET A 79 18.14 47.41 9.12
N GLN A 80 17.36 46.38 8.76
CA GLN A 80 17.91 45.12 8.33
C GLN A 80 17.18 44.55 7.09
N ASN A 81 17.94 43.90 6.22
CA ASN A 81 17.36 43.19 5.10
C ASN A 81 16.71 41.90 5.58
N VAL A 82 15.50 41.64 5.15
CA VAL A 82 14.78 40.39 5.43
C VAL A 82 14.28 39.74 4.16
N LEU A 83 14.20 38.44 4.18
CA LEU A 83 13.69 37.62 3.08
C LEU A 83 12.54 36.76 3.59
N LEU A 84 11.43 36.76 2.88
CA LEU A 84 10.28 35.92 3.19
C LEU A 84 10.14 34.86 2.10
N ARG A 85 10.37 33.59 2.46
CA ARG A 85 10.25 32.44 1.58
C ARG A 85 8.93 31.73 1.81
N VAL A 86 8.23 31.39 0.74
CA VAL A 86 7.06 30.51 0.77
C VAL A 86 7.41 29.22 0.06
N GLN A 87 7.24 28.10 0.72
CA GLN A 87 7.41 26.76 0.12
C GLN A 87 6.20 25.87 0.40
N ILE A 88 5.89 24.99 -0.56
CA ILE A 88 4.82 24.01 -0.44
C ILE A 88 5.44 22.64 -0.75
N ARG A 89 5.31 21.68 0.16
CA ARG A 89 5.89 20.33 0.03
C ARG A 89 7.39 20.36 -0.32
N GLY A 90 8.14 21.25 0.31
CA GLY A 90 9.54 21.42 0.06
C GLY A 90 9.92 22.15 -1.23
N THR A 91 8.96 22.43 -2.11
CA THR A 91 9.21 23.22 -3.33
C THR A 91 9.02 24.70 -3.05
N MET A 92 10.07 25.47 -3.31
CA MET A 92 10.02 26.93 -3.18
C MET A 92 9.08 27.51 -4.25
N GLN A 93 8.11 28.31 -3.80
CA GLN A 93 7.16 28.98 -4.67
C GLN A 93 7.58 30.42 -4.95
N VAL A 94 8.00 31.15 -3.91
CA VAL A 94 8.39 32.54 -4.02
C VAL A 94 9.35 32.92 -2.90
N ILE A 95 10.25 33.88 -3.19
CA ILE A 95 11.02 34.65 -2.21
C ILE A 95 10.71 36.12 -2.43
N ALA A 96 10.35 36.84 -1.36
CA ALA A 96 10.18 38.27 -1.35
C ALA A 96 11.22 38.91 -0.43
N ALA A 97 11.85 40.00 -0.87
CA ALA A 97 12.82 40.75 -0.10
C ALA A 97 12.19 42.08 0.41
N GLY A 98 12.64 42.52 1.56
CA GLY A 98 12.25 43.80 2.12
C GLY A 98 13.24 44.34 3.11
N VAL A 99 13.07 45.61 3.48
CA VAL A 99 13.87 46.27 4.53
C VAL A 99 12.97 46.49 5.75
N LEU A 100 13.33 45.83 6.83
CA LEU A 100 12.64 45.92 8.10
C LEU A 100 13.30 47.02 8.98
N LYS A 101 12.49 47.92 9.50
CA LYS A 101 12.94 48.94 10.47
C LYS A 101 12.19 48.77 11.79
N ASP A 102 10.96 49.22 11.89
CA ASP A 102 10.08 48.99 13.04
C ASP A 102 9.07 47.88 12.74
N SER A 103 8.44 48.02 11.57
CA SER A 103 7.50 47.03 11.02
C SER A 103 7.52 47.06 9.50
N LEU A 104 7.18 45.95 8.92
CA LEU A 104 7.10 45.75 7.46
C LEU A 104 5.84 44.97 7.12
N LEU A 105 5.07 45.48 6.16
CA LEU A 105 3.97 44.75 5.55
C LEU A 105 4.46 44.14 4.24
N MET A 106 4.35 42.81 4.13
CA MET A 106 4.68 42.10 2.91
C MET A 106 3.44 41.42 2.37
N LYS A 107 3.05 41.76 1.13
CA LYS A 107 1.97 41.11 0.40
C LYS A 107 2.56 40.13 -0.63
N ILE A 108 2.20 38.86 -0.51
CA ILE A 108 2.71 37.76 -1.34
C ILE A 108 1.58 37.27 -2.25
N PRO A 109 1.74 37.30 -3.58
CA PRO A 109 0.76 36.74 -4.49
C PRO A 109 0.75 35.22 -4.42
N VAL A 110 -0.43 34.60 -4.27
CA VAL A 110 -0.59 33.13 -4.13
C VAL A 110 -1.60 32.55 -5.12
N ALA A 111 -2.23 33.35 -5.97
CA ALA A 111 -3.29 32.92 -6.87
C ALA A 111 -2.96 31.66 -7.69
N ASN A 112 -1.72 31.57 -8.17
CA ASN A 112 -1.23 30.45 -9.00
C ASN A 112 -0.51 29.35 -8.21
N MET A 113 -0.48 29.44 -6.87
CA MET A 113 0.13 28.40 -6.06
C MET A 113 -0.81 27.21 -5.88
N PRO A 114 -0.27 25.99 -5.72
CA PRO A 114 -1.09 24.81 -5.48
C PRO A 114 -1.79 24.88 -4.12
N PRO A 115 -2.94 24.20 -3.94
CA PRO A 115 -3.59 24.08 -2.64
C PRO A 115 -2.76 23.22 -1.66
N GLY A 116 -2.87 23.55 -0.37
CA GLY A 116 -2.23 22.78 0.70
C GLY A 116 -1.51 23.65 1.73
N VAL A 117 -0.71 23.00 2.58
CA VAL A 117 0.06 23.66 3.62
C VAL A 117 1.27 24.36 3.02
N ALA A 118 1.34 25.67 3.17
CA ALA A 118 2.50 26.50 2.84
C ALA A 118 3.31 26.80 4.10
N GLU A 119 4.60 26.56 4.06
CA GLU A 119 5.55 26.98 5.07
C GLU A 119 6.13 28.34 4.67
N VAL A 120 5.88 29.34 5.49
CA VAL A 120 6.37 30.71 5.29
C VAL A 120 7.46 30.97 6.30
N THR A 121 8.69 31.14 5.82
CA THR A 121 9.87 31.34 6.67
C THR A 121 10.48 32.71 6.40
N LEU A 122 10.68 33.46 7.48
CA LEU A 122 11.39 34.73 7.48
C LEU A 122 12.86 34.48 7.77
N PHE A 123 13.74 35.05 6.95
CA PHE A 123 15.19 35.01 7.11
C PHE A 123 15.76 36.42 7.29
N ASP A 124 16.94 36.49 7.93
CA ASP A 124 17.79 37.68 7.87
C ASP A 124 18.54 37.76 6.52
N GLY A 125 19.35 38.80 6.36
CA GLY A 125 20.18 39.02 5.19
C GLY A 125 21.30 37.97 4.98
N GLN A 126 21.55 37.10 5.95
CA GLN A 126 22.52 36.02 5.94
C GLN A 126 21.86 34.61 5.83
N PHE A 127 20.55 34.58 5.57
CA PHE A 127 19.76 33.35 5.46
C PHE A 127 19.61 32.54 6.76
N HIS A 128 19.78 33.17 7.95
CA HIS A 128 19.37 32.54 9.19
C HIS A 128 17.84 32.64 9.35
N SER A 129 17.20 31.56 9.70
CA SER A 129 15.76 31.55 9.95
C SER A 129 15.40 32.27 11.23
N LEU A 130 14.57 33.30 11.13
CA LEU A 130 14.10 34.15 12.26
C LEU A 130 12.74 33.69 12.79
N ALA A 131 11.80 33.37 11.91
CA ALA A 131 10.46 32.92 12.26
C ALA A 131 9.85 32.08 11.16
N THR A 132 8.99 31.14 11.53
CA THR A 132 8.24 30.29 10.58
C THR A 132 6.76 30.27 10.95
N ARG A 133 5.90 30.32 9.92
CA ARG A 133 4.44 30.25 10.05
C ARG A 133 3.89 29.30 8.98
N LEU A 134 3.08 28.34 9.39
CA LEU A 134 2.32 27.50 8.46
C LEU A 134 1.00 28.18 8.10
N VAL A 135 0.64 28.16 6.83
CA VAL A 135 -0.60 28.75 6.31
C VAL A 135 -1.22 27.76 5.33
N TYR A 136 -2.52 27.60 5.36
CA TYR A 136 -3.20 26.80 4.34
C TYR A 136 -3.63 27.69 3.18
N LEU A 137 -3.27 27.28 1.95
CA LEU A 137 -3.65 27.99 0.72
C LEU A 137 -4.79 27.26 0.03
N HIS A 138 -5.73 28.05 -0.51
CA HIS A 138 -6.79 27.58 -1.41
C HIS A 138 -7.62 26.41 -0.87
N GLN A 139 -8.11 26.53 0.36
CA GLN A 139 -8.87 25.46 1.05
C GLN A 139 -10.12 25.01 0.27
N ASP A 140 -10.69 25.87 -0.54
CA ASP A 140 -11.88 25.60 -1.34
C ASP A 140 -11.54 25.06 -2.75
N LYS A 141 -10.26 25.13 -3.21
CA LYS A 141 -9.81 24.57 -4.47
C LYS A 141 -9.67 23.06 -4.38
N LYS A 142 -10.71 22.36 -4.81
CA LYS A 142 -10.76 20.89 -4.84
C LYS A 142 -11.57 20.40 -6.02
N LEU A 143 -11.35 19.17 -6.41
CA LEU A 143 -12.20 18.47 -7.37
C LEU A 143 -13.55 18.15 -6.72
N HIS A 144 -14.64 18.53 -7.38
CA HIS A 144 -16.00 18.17 -6.95
C HIS A 144 -16.47 16.94 -7.72
N ILE A 145 -16.83 15.89 -7.00
CA ILE A 145 -17.36 14.63 -7.53
C ILE A 145 -18.83 14.53 -7.15
N ARG A 146 -19.70 14.43 -8.13
CA ARG A 146 -21.15 14.30 -7.93
C ARG A 146 -21.66 13.02 -8.56
N PHE A 147 -22.73 12.49 -7.97
CA PHE A 147 -23.38 11.25 -8.39
C PHE A 147 -24.83 11.51 -8.73
N SER A 148 -25.30 10.86 -9.80
CA SER A 148 -26.69 10.94 -10.25
C SER A 148 -27.16 9.60 -10.81
N GLN A 149 -28.44 9.50 -11.15
CA GLN A 149 -29.12 8.28 -11.64
C GLN A 149 -29.18 7.14 -10.60
N LEU A 150 -28.97 7.45 -9.30
CA LEU A 150 -29.10 6.50 -8.20
C LEU A 150 -30.52 6.48 -7.66
N LYS A 151 -31.04 5.28 -7.41
CA LYS A 151 -32.25 5.09 -6.62
C LYS A 151 -31.88 5.05 -5.11
N GLU A 152 -32.83 5.39 -4.26
CA GLU A 152 -32.64 5.25 -2.82
C GLU A 152 -32.59 3.78 -2.38
N THR A 153 -33.28 2.91 -3.11
CA THR A 153 -33.36 1.47 -2.83
C THR A 153 -33.39 0.65 -4.11
N TYR A 154 -32.78 -0.53 -4.03
CA TYR A 154 -32.70 -1.54 -5.08
C TYR A 154 -33.19 -2.89 -4.55
N ALA A 155 -33.62 -3.77 -5.45
CA ALA A 155 -33.83 -5.18 -5.12
C ALA A 155 -32.50 -5.97 -5.10
N PRO A 156 -32.42 -7.12 -4.43
CA PRO A 156 -31.30 -8.05 -4.57
C PRO A 156 -31.02 -8.37 -6.05
N LYS A 157 -29.73 -8.37 -6.44
CA LYS A 157 -29.27 -8.61 -7.82
C LYS A 157 -29.81 -7.62 -8.87
N GLU A 158 -30.38 -6.52 -8.45
CA GLU A 158 -30.75 -5.44 -9.36
C GLU A 158 -29.52 -4.69 -9.85
N GLN A 159 -29.54 -4.27 -11.12
CA GLN A 159 -28.48 -3.47 -11.70
C GLN A 159 -28.55 -2.02 -11.21
N VAL A 160 -27.44 -1.52 -10.72
CA VAL A 160 -27.22 -0.11 -10.39
C VAL A 160 -26.59 0.57 -11.59
N THR A 161 -27.20 1.65 -12.06
CA THR A 161 -26.56 2.57 -13.00
C THR A 161 -26.20 3.85 -12.27
N LEU A 162 -24.92 4.21 -12.29
CA LEU A 162 -24.39 5.38 -11.62
C LEU A 162 -23.72 6.29 -12.63
N LYS A 163 -24.19 7.53 -12.71
CA LYS A 163 -23.51 8.59 -13.46
C LYS A 163 -22.65 9.42 -12.52
N ILE A 164 -21.38 9.53 -12.81
CA ILE A 164 -20.40 10.36 -12.10
C ILE A 164 -20.17 11.62 -12.93
N SER A 165 -20.11 12.77 -12.30
CA SER A 165 -19.71 14.03 -12.90
C SER A 165 -18.66 14.72 -12.04
N THR A 166 -17.63 15.26 -12.69
CA THR A 166 -16.48 15.90 -12.03
C THR A 166 -16.31 17.33 -12.54
N THR A 167 -16.16 18.27 -11.60
CA THR A 167 -15.99 19.69 -11.88
C THR A 167 -14.91 20.31 -11.01
N ASP A 168 -14.33 21.41 -11.46
CA ASP A 168 -13.50 22.29 -10.63
C ASP A 168 -14.35 23.15 -9.67
N GLU A 169 -13.70 24.08 -8.96
CA GLU A 169 -14.34 25.01 -8.01
C GLU A 169 -15.29 26.02 -8.67
N GLU A 170 -15.10 26.33 -9.92
CA GLU A 170 -16.00 27.19 -10.71
C GLU A 170 -17.15 26.42 -11.37
N GLY A 171 -17.21 25.10 -11.17
CA GLY A 171 -18.23 24.24 -11.75
C GLY A 171 -17.97 23.85 -13.22
N ARG A 172 -16.78 24.12 -13.75
CA ARG A 172 -16.40 23.72 -15.12
C ARG A 172 -16.07 22.22 -15.14
N PRO A 173 -16.52 21.48 -16.15
CA PRO A 173 -16.19 20.06 -16.29
C PRO A 173 -14.68 19.82 -16.39
N VAL A 174 -14.19 18.77 -15.74
CA VAL A 174 -12.76 18.41 -15.75
C VAL A 174 -12.60 16.90 -15.91
N ALA A 175 -11.80 16.51 -16.91
CA ALA A 175 -11.43 15.11 -17.07
C ALA A 175 -10.60 14.63 -15.85
N THR A 176 -10.95 13.47 -15.33
CA THR A 176 -10.45 12.99 -14.02
C THR A 176 -10.19 11.50 -14.05
N ALA A 177 -9.14 11.07 -13.38
CA ALA A 177 -8.90 9.67 -13.04
C ALA A 177 -9.44 9.41 -11.63
N LEU A 178 -10.36 8.46 -11.49
CA LEU A 178 -11.07 8.13 -10.27
C LEU A 178 -10.85 6.67 -9.90
N SER A 179 -10.83 6.38 -8.60
CA SER A 179 -11.16 5.07 -8.05
C SER A 179 -12.57 5.08 -7.47
N LEU A 180 -13.29 3.96 -7.55
CA LEU A 180 -14.60 3.79 -6.94
C LEU A 180 -14.67 2.45 -6.21
N ARG A 181 -15.14 2.48 -4.96
CA ARG A 181 -15.49 1.31 -4.16
C ARG A 181 -16.91 1.43 -3.64
N VAL A 182 -17.66 0.33 -3.66
CA VAL A 182 -19.03 0.23 -3.09
C VAL A 182 -19.09 -0.97 -2.17
N TYR A 183 -19.42 -0.72 -0.92
CA TYR A 183 -19.39 -1.74 0.13
C TYR A 183 -20.50 -1.54 1.17
N ASP A 184 -20.78 -2.59 1.94
CA ASP A 184 -21.78 -2.57 3.01
C ASP A 184 -21.36 -1.56 4.11
N ARG A 185 -22.30 -0.71 4.50
CA ARG A 185 -22.12 0.33 5.54
C ARG A 185 -21.73 -0.22 6.90
N LEU A 186 -21.98 -1.49 7.18
CA LEU A 186 -21.50 -2.16 8.40
C LEU A 186 -19.96 -2.09 8.54
N PHE A 187 -19.26 -2.08 7.41
CA PHE A 187 -17.79 -1.99 7.37
C PHE A 187 -17.27 -0.56 7.29
N ASN A 188 -18.16 0.43 7.35
CA ASN A 188 -17.75 1.84 7.35
C ASN A 188 -17.29 2.25 8.75
N ASN A 189 -15.98 2.29 8.95
CA ASN A 189 -15.41 2.81 10.20
C ASN A 189 -15.52 4.34 10.24
N ARG A 190 -16.56 4.86 10.86
CA ARG A 190 -16.80 6.31 11.01
C ARG A 190 -15.69 7.06 11.73
N LYS A 191 -14.83 6.36 12.50
CA LYS A 191 -13.70 6.98 13.21
C LYS A 191 -12.48 7.23 12.32
N ASN A 192 -12.39 6.56 11.17
CA ASN A 192 -11.29 6.76 10.23
C ASN A 192 -11.79 7.47 8.97
N THR A 193 -11.89 8.78 9.05
CA THR A 193 -12.36 9.65 7.98
C THR A 193 -11.25 10.07 7.01
N ARG A 194 -10.15 9.32 6.95
CA ARG A 194 -9.05 9.61 6.03
C ARG A 194 -9.48 9.30 4.60
N ASP A 195 -9.41 10.31 3.76
CA ASP A 195 -9.56 10.24 2.32
C ASP A 195 -8.34 10.84 1.62
N ILE A 196 -8.28 10.72 0.30
CA ILE A 196 -7.16 11.24 -0.47
C ILE A 196 -6.99 12.76 -0.30
N LEU A 197 -8.09 13.51 -0.15
CA LEU A 197 -8.09 14.96 -0.03
C LEU A 197 -7.40 15.40 1.27
N ASN A 198 -7.94 14.95 2.41
CA ASN A 198 -7.42 15.35 3.71
C ASN A 198 -6.04 14.76 4.02
N TYR A 199 -5.75 13.57 3.49
CA TYR A 199 -4.43 12.98 3.63
C TYR A 199 -3.38 13.74 2.83
N TYR A 200 -3.61 13.94 1.53
CA TYR A 200 -2.61 14.54 0.65
C TYR A 200 -2.40 16.04 0.93
N TYR A 201 -3.48 16.80 1.13
CA TYR A 201 -3.34 18.24 1.34
C TYR A 201 -3.01 18.66 2.76
N LEU A 202 -3.21 17.80 3.76
CA LEU A 202 -2.99 18.18 5.16
C LEU A 202 -2.15 17.15 5.92
N SER A 203 -2.66 15.94 6.16
CA SER A 203 -2.04 15.00 7.11
C SER A 203 -0.62 14.58 6.72
N SER A 204 -0.35 14.38 5.43
CA SER A 204 0.98 14.01 4.92
C SER A 204 2.00 15.16 5.00
N GLN A 205 1.56 16.38 5.23
CA GLN A 205 2.42 17.57 5.30
C GLN A 205 2.86 17.88 6.73
N LEU A 206 2.14 17.41 7.72
CA LEU A 206 2.39 17.66 9.13
C LEU A 206 3.13 16.49 9.77
N ARG A 207 3.98 16.81 10.76
CA ARG A 207 4.81 15.82 11.42
C ARG A 207 4.02 14.89 12.34
N ASP A 208 2.98 15.44 12.98
CA ASP A 208 2.23 14.74 14.00
C ASP A 208 0.93 14.14 13.44
N THR A 209 0.41 13.11 14.08
CA THR A 209 -0.86 12.50 13.70
C THR A 209 -2.02 13.45 13.97
N LEU A 210 -2.86 13.67 12.96
CA LEU A 210 -4.05 14.51 13.10
C LEU A 210 -5.25 13.70 13.56
N TYR A 211 -6.01 14.29 14.45
CA TYR A 211 -7.31 13.79 14.87
C TYR A 211 -8.38 14.41 13.98
N ASP A 212 -9.23 13.57 13.37
CA ASP A 212 -10.31 13.96 12.45
C ASP A 212 -9.94 15.02 11.40
N PRO A 213 -9.03 14.70 10.45
CA PRO A 213 -8.60 15.65 9.44
C PRO A 213 -9.71 16.03 8.44
N SER A 214 -10.80 15.27 8.35
CA SER A 214 -11.93 15.55 7.47
C SER A 214 -12.70 16.80 7.90
N TYR A 215 -12.72 17.13 9.19
CA TYR A 215 -13.38 18.31 9.73
C TYR A 215 -12.99 19.60 8.97
N TYR A 216 -11.72 19.75 8.67
CA TYR A 216 -11.17 20.97 8.04
C TYR A 216 -11.58 21.12 6.56
N PHE A 217 -12.08 20.06 5.92
CA PHE A 217 -12.51 20.06 4.51
C PHE A 217 -14.02 19.98 4.33
N ASP A 218 -14.76 19.76 5.40
CA ASP A 218 -16.21 19.70 5.38
C ASP A 218 -16.81 21.12 5.42
N SER A 219 -17.50 21.50 4.33
CA SER A 219 -18.13 22.82 4.19
C SER A 219 -19.30 23.08 5.15
N SER A 220 -19.82 22.03 5.80
CA SER A 220 -20.86 22.17 6.82
C SER A 220 -20.35 22.85 8.11
N HIS A 221 -19.03 22.78 8.36
CA HIS A 221 -18.40 23.45 9.51
C HIS A 221 -18.00 24.89 9.13
N ILE A 222 -18.71 25.86 9.71
CA ILE A 222 -18.52 27.29 9.42
C ILE A 222 -17.14 27.78 9.91
N ASP A 223 -16.68 27.25 11.03
CA ASP A 223 -15.41 27.61 11.70
C ASP A 223 -14.19 26.85 11.17
N ARG A 224 -14.34 26.00 10.15
CA ARG A 224 -13.26 25.13 9.62
C ARG A 224 -11.99 25.87 9.20
N LYS A 225 -12.12 27.10 8.70
CA LYS A 225 -10.97 27.93 8.30
C LYS A 225 -10.17 28.41 9.50
N GLU A 226 -10.86 28.87 10.54
CA GLU A 226 -10.23 29.30 11.79
C GLU A 226 -9.65 28.10 12.55
N ALA A 227 -10.39 26.99 12.60
CA ALA A 227 -9.91 25.74 13.21
C ALA A 227 -8.64 25.22 12.53
N LEU A 228 -8.56 25.29 11.20
CA LEU A 228 -7.37 24.91 10.44
C LEU A 228 -6.19 25.85 10.71
N ASP A 229 -6.44 27.16 10.83
CA ASP A 229 -5.38 28.11 11.14
C ASP A 229 -4.79 27.86 12.54
N VAL A 230 -5.64 27.59 13.53
CA VAL A 230 -5.22 27.23 14.89
C VAL A 230 -4.45 25.91 14.90
N LEU A 231 -4.89 24.90 14.12
CA LEU A 231 -4.14 23.66 13.96
C LEU A 231 -2.71 23.93 13.45
N LEU A 232 -2.58 24.75 12.41
CA LEU A 232 -1.29 25.06 11.80
C LEU A 232 -0.36 25.90 12.69
N LEU A 233 -0.90 26.56 13.71
CA LEU A 233 -0.11 27.22 14.76
C LEU A 233 0.48 26.24 15.75
N THR A 234 -0.16 25.09 15.96
CA THR A 234 0.25 24.09 16.95
C THR A 234 1.11 22.96 16.38
N HIS A 235 1.15 22.82 15.05
CA HIS A 235 1.86 21.74 14.37
C HIS A 235 3.10 22.24 13.61
N LYS A 236 3.99 21.30 13.30
CA LYS A 236 5.18 21.53 12.46
C LYS A 236 5.07 20.72 11.19
N THR A 237 5.63 21.22 10.10
CA THR A 237 5.80 20.43 8.88
C THR A 237 6.80 19.30 9.09
N GLN A 238 6.70 18.25 8.27
CA GLN A 238 7.80 17.33 8.09
C GLN A 238 8.98 18.16 7.56
N GLN A 239 10.12 18.08 8.23
CA GLN A 239 11.32 18.76 7.76
C GLN A 239 11.79 18.11 6.46
N TYR A 240 11.44 18.72 5.35
CA TYR A 240 12.12 18.45 4.09
C TYR A 240 13.49 19.15 4.15
N ASN A 241 14.51 18.44 4.58
CA ASN A 241 15.89 18.94 4.60
C ASN A 241 16.41 18.93 3.13
N LEU A 242 15.97 19.92 2.36
CA LEU A 242 16.34 20.12 0.96
C LEU A 242 17.53 21.09 0.84
N GLY A 243 18.58 20.85 1.61
CA GLY A 243 19.89 21.40 1.24
C GLY A 243 20.29 20.79 -0.11
N GLU A 244 20.52 21.61 -1.15
CA GLU A 244 20.87 21.14 -2.50
C GLU A 244 22.05 20.17 -2.48
N GLU A 245 23.04 20.38 -1.62
CA GLU A 245 24.17 19.48 -1.42
C GLU A 245 23.77 18.11 -0.88
N ARG A 246 22.80 18.05 0.00
CA ARG A 246 22.31 16.80 0.60
C ARG A 246 21.42 16.04 -0.35
N MET A 247 20.60 16.72 -1.16
CA MET A 247 19.82 16.10 -2.24
C MET A 247 20.74 15.49 -3.30
N ALA A 248 21.79 16.21 -3.72
CA ALA A 248 22.75 15.70 -4.68
C ALA A 248 23.51 14.48 -4.14
N GLN A 249 23.90 14.49 -2.87
CA GLN A 249 24.53 13.35 -2.20
C GLN A 249 23.57 12.18 -2.03
N ASP A 250 22.32 12.41 -1.62
CA ASP A 250 21.30 11.36 -1.48
C ASP A 250 20.92 10.73 -2.83
N LEU A 251 20.83 11.51 -3.91
CA LEU A 251 20.61 11.01 -5.27
C LEU A 251 21.79 10.16 -5.79
N LEU A 252 23.02 10.51 -5.42
CA LEU A 252 24.21 9.75 -5.79
C LEU A 252 24.35 8.46 -4.96
N LEU A 253 23.91 8.45 -3.71
CA LEU A 253 24.05 7.33 -2.79
C LEU A 253 22.88 6.36 -2.82
N LYS A 254 21.66 6.83 -3.11
CA LYS A 254 20.46 5.99 -3.16
C LYS A 254 20.25 5.42 -4.57
N LYS A 255 20.73 4.19 -4.76
CA LYS A 255 20.27 3.39 -5.91
C LYS A 255 18.76 3.14 -5.77
N PRO A 256 18.02 3.06 -6.90
CA PRO A 256 16.61 2.67 -6.84
C PRO A 256 16.45 1.38 -6.05
N VAL A 257 15.58 1.38 -5.05
CA VAL A 257 15.32 0.20 -4.21
C VAL A 257 14.53 -0.84 -5.00
N LEU A 258 13.67 -0.39 -5.90
CA LEU A 258 12.89 -1.24 -6.79
C LEU A 258 13.52 -1.22 -8.19
N SER A 259 13.64 -2.40 -8.79
CA SER A 259 14.10 -2.60 -10.14
C SER A 259 13.08 -3.44 -10.90
N ASP A 260 12.90 -3.15 -12.18
CA ASP A 260 12.06 -3.94 -13.09
C ASP A 260 12.68 -5.32 -13.38
N SER A 261 13.92 -5.55 -12.97
CA SER A 261 14.64 -6.81 -13.14
C SER A 261 15.06 -7.40 -11.81
N LEU A 262 15.09 -8.73 -11.72
CA LEU A 262 15.59 -9.44 -10.56
C LEU A 262 17.01 -9.96 -10.84
N LYS A 263 17.89 -9.79 -9.87
CA LYS A 263 19.22 -10.37 -9.91
C LYS A 263 19.17 -11.78 -9.30
N GLY A 264 19.83 -12.74 -9.96
CA GLY A 264 20.03 -14.07 -9.43
C GLY A 264 21.52 -14.47 -9.43
N LEU A 265 21.83 -15.52 -8.68
CA LEU A 265 23.16 -16.07 -8.54
C LEU A 265 23.10 -17.60 -8.58
N VAL A 266 23.96 -18.22 -9.37
CA VAL A 266 24.17 -19.65 -9.42
C VAL A 266 25.45 -20.01 -8.67
N ILE A 267 25.35 -20.88 -7.66
CA ILE A 267 26.44 -21.28 -6.78
C ILE A 267 26.70 -22.78 -6.97
N ALA A 268 27.94 -23.18 -7.28
CA ALA A 268 28.33 -24.59 -7.33
C ALA A 268 28.42 -25.17 -5.91
N LEU A 269 27.75 -26.30 -5.68
CA LEU A 269 27.70 -26.94 -4.35
C LEU A 269 29.03 -27.64 -3.98
N ASN A 270 29.75 -28.19 -4.94
CA ASN A 270 30.86 -29.10 -4.67
C ASN A 270 32.29 -28.52 -4.76
N LYS A 271 32.47 -27.26 -5.16
CA LYS A 271 33.81 -26.60 -5.21
C LYS A 271 33.68 -25.08 -5.08
N PRO A 272 33.64 -24.52 -3.87
CA PRO A 272 33.73 -23.09 -3.69
C PRO A 272 35.13 -22.61 -4.15
N GLY A 273 35.19 -21.65 -5.09
CA GLY A 273 36.42 -20.97 -5.48
C GLY A 273 36.98 -21.24 -6.89
N LYS A 274 36.46 -22.19 -7.68
CA LYS A 274 36.84 -22.35 -9.09
C LYS A 274 36.03 -21.41 -9.98
N LYS A 275 36.70 -20.92 -11.07
CA LYS A 275 36.04 -20.13 -12.14
C LYS A 275 34.71 -20.79 -12.53
N LYS A 276 33.63 -20.05 -12.36
CA LYS A 276 32.30 -20.50 -12.75
C LYS A 276 32.22 -20.47 -14.27
N VAL A 277 31.67 -21.50 -14.86
CA VAL A 277 31.42 -21.56 -16.32
C VAL A 277 30.08 -20.90 -16.55
N PRO A 278 29.94 -20.03 -17.56
CA PRO A 278 28.64 -19.48 -17.93
C PRO A 278 27.64 -20.63 -18.19
N LEU A 279 26.47 -20.52 -17.59
CA LEU A 279 25.37 -21.48 -17.75
C LEU A 279 24.22 -20.78 -18.48
N SER A 280 23.49 -21.53 -19.26
CA SER A 280 22.21 -21.11 -19.79
C SER A 280 21.10 -21.67 -18.90
N LEU A 281 20.32 -20.80 -18.32
CA LEU A 281 19.16 -21.16 -17.50
C LEU A 281 17.91 -21.15 -18.36
N MET A 282 17.14 -22.21 -18.32
CA MET A 282 15.84 -22.28 -18.98
C MET A 282 14.77 -21.81 -18.02
N LEU A 283 14.01 -20.80 -18.44
CA LEU A 283 12.85 -20.24 -17.74
C LEU A 283 11.60 -20.75 -18.44
N PHE A 284 10.67 -21.37 -17.72
CA PHE A 284 9.49 -21.91 -18.37
C PHE A 284 8.26 -21.94 -17.49
N ASN A 285 7.10 -21.86 -18.16
CA ASN A 285 5.80 -22.08 -17.58
C ASN A 285 5.06 -23.12 -18.41
N TYR A 286 4.84 -24.27 -17.82
CA TYR A 286 4.22 -25.39 -18.50
C TYR A 286 2.79 -25.10 -18.98
N SER A 287 1.99 -24.44 -18.15
CA SER A 287 0.59 -24.11 -18.47
C SER A 287 0.44 -23.15 -19.65
N LYS A 288 1.45 -22.31 -19.91
CA LYS A 288 1.45 -21.32 -20.99
C LYS A 288 2.27 -21.76 -22.21
N SER A 289 2.96 -22.89 -22.11
CA SER A 289 3.89 -23.38 -23.16
C SER A 289 4.95 -22.36 -23.56
N ILE A 290 5.38 -21.52 -22.60
CA ILE A 290 6.39 -20.47 -22.81
C ILE A 290 7.73 -20.97 -22.29
N ASN A 291 8.77 -20.87 -23.12
CA ASN A 291 10.16 -21.17 -22.77
C ASN A 291 11.04 -20.00 -23.14
N GLN A 292 11.88 -19.57 -22.21
CA GLN A 292 12.89 -18.51 -22.41
C GLN A 292 14.22 -18.94 -21.82
N PHE A 293 15.29 -18.21 -22.14
CA PHE A 293 16.62 -18.49 -21.61
C PHE A 293 17.25 -17.23 -21.01
N ALA A 294 17.92 -17.42 -19.87
CA ALA A 294 18.72 -16.39 -19.22
C ALA A 294 20.16 -16.90 -19.05
N PRO A 295 21.16 -16.26 -19.69
CA PRO A 295 22.55 -16.64 -19.51
C PRO A 295 23.08 -16.13 -18.17
N THR A 296 23.99 -16.89 -17.55
CA THR A 296 24.81 -16.38 -16.43
C THR A 296 26.13 -15.81 -16.96
N ASP A 297 26.67 -14.83 -16.25
CA ASP A 297 28.03 -14.34 -16.49
C ASP A 297 29.10 -15.27 -15.90
N SER A 298 30.38 -14.88 -16.02
CA SER A 298 31.52 -15.62 -15.48
C SER A 298 31.52 -15.73 -13.95
N THR A 299 30.74 -14.90 -13.25
CA THR A 299 30.58 -14.92 -11.78
C THR A 299 29.38 -15.80 -11.35
N GLY A 300 28.60 -16.30 -12.30
CA GLY A 300 27.37 -17.04 -12.08
C GLY A 300 26.16 -16.14 -11.80
N THR A 301 26.30 -14.82 -12.04
CA THR A 301 25.19 -13.87 -11.91
C THR A 301 24.32 -13.88 -13.16
N PHE A 302 23.02 -13.78 -13.00
CA PHE A 302 22.05 -13.63 -14.09
C PHE A 302 21.02 -12.57 -13.73
N HIS A 303 20.31 -12.09 -14.75
CA HIS A 303 19.26 -11.08 -14.59
C HIS A 303 17.98 -11.61 -15.23
N LEU A 304 16.89 -11.55 -14.48
CA LEU A 304 15.54 -11.79 -15.00
C LEU A 304 14.96 -10.45 -15.42
N THR A 305 14.78 -10.27 -16.72
CA THR A 305 14.20 -9.05 -17.30
C THR A 305 12.68 -8.98 -17.06
N PRO A 306 12.02 -7.84 -17.28
CA PRO A 306 10.55 -7.76 -17.26
C PRO A 306 9.87 -8.78 -18.16
N GLU A 307 10.46 -9.09 -19.33
CA GLU A 307 9.96 -10.11 -20.23
C GLU A 307 10.00 -11.51 -19.60
N ASN A 308 11.11 -11.84 -18.92
CA ASN A 308 11.24 -13.09 -18.18
C ASN A 308 10.22 -13.18 -17.03
N LEU A 309 10.00 -12.08 -16.31
CA LEU A 309 9.06 -12.03 -15.19
C LEU A 309 7.60 -12.08 -15.65
N SER A 310 7.31 -11.74 -16.91
CA SER A 310 5.97 -11.81 -17.51
C SER A 310 5.52 -13.22 -17.90
N ILE A 311 6.40 -14.22 -17.86
CA ILE A 311 6.09 -15.63 -18.16
C ILE A 311 4.91 -16.12 -17.31
N GLY A 312 4.80 -15.68 -16.06
CA GLY A 312 3.69 -16.01 -15.18
C GLY A 312 3.96 -15.65 -13.73
N GLN A 313 2.91 -15.69 -12.91
CA GLN A 313 3.02 -15.42 -11.46
C GLN A 313 3.99 -16.39 -10.76
N ARG A 314 4.11 -17.59 -11.26
CA ARG A 314 5.00 -18.65 -10.79
C ARG A 314 5.53 -19.40 -12.01
N PHE A 315 6.84 -19.55 -12.11
CA PHE A 315 7.50 -20.25 -13.20
C PHE A 315 8.75 -20.97 -12.71
N PHE A 316 9.27 -21.88 -13.54
CA PHE A 316 10.41 -22.71 -13.21
C PHE A 316 11.69 -22.13 -13.83
N ILE A 317 12.80 -22.26 -13.11
CA ILE A 317 14.16 -22.03 -13.62
C ILE A 317 14.91 -23.35 -13.53
N LYS A 318 15.39 -23.86 -14.67
CA LYS A 318 16.13 -25.11 -14.78
C LYS A 318 17.51 -24.88 -15.36
N TYR A 319 18.51 -25.60 -14.86
CA TYR A 319 19.82 -25.62 -15.45
C TYR A 319 20.16 -27.00 -16.02
N PHE A 320 21.02 -27.04 -17.05
CA PHE A 320 21.47 -28.23 -17.73
C PHE A 320 22.97 -28.42 -17.48
N SER A 321 23.31 -29.25 -16.51
CA SER A 321 24.68 -29.59 -16.15
C SER A 321 24.70 -30.89 -15.36
N GLU A 322 25.76 -31.67 -15.48
CA GLU A 322 25.98 -32.83 -14.60
C GLU A 322 26.35 -32.39 -13.16
N LYS A 323 26.95 -31.20 -13.02
CA LYS A 323 27.31 -30.63 -11.72
C LYS A 323 26.08 -30.09 -11.02
N GLU A 324 26.10 -30.14 -9.71
CA GLU A 324 25.03 -29.59 -8.87
C GLU A 324 25.27 -28.11 -8.56
N TYR A 325 24.24 -27.32 -8.73
CA TYR A 325 24.22 -25.89 -8.45
C TYR A 325 23.02 -25.52 -7.61
N ASN A 326 23.18 -24.49 -6.78
CA ASN A 326 22.08 -23.80 -6.13
C ASN A 326 21.78 -22.51 -6.88
N ILE A 327 20.53 -22.26 -7.20
CA ILE A 327 20.07 -21.04 -7.86
C ILE A 327 19.39 -20.19 -6.79
N LEU A 328 19.88 -18.98 -6.62
CA LEU A 328 19.31 -17.96 -5.73
C LEU A 328 18.75 -16.83 -6.58
N VAL A 329 17.53 -16.41 -6.32
CA VAL A 329 16.91 -15.22 -6.92
C VAL A 329 16.69 -14.20 -5.82
N SER A 330 17.16 -12.95 -6.02
CA SER A 330 16.98 -11.88 -5.05
C SER A 330 15.51 -11.48 -4.95
N ASP A 331 15.03 -11.27 -3.73
CA ASP A 331 13.73 -10.65 -3.51
C ASP A 331 13.88 -9.13 -3.67
N PRO A 332 13.11 -8.47 -4.56
CA PRO A 332 13.20 -7.03 -4.77
C PRO A 332 12.83 -6.22 -3.52
N PHE A 333 12.08 -6.84 -2.59
CA PHE A 333 11.66 -6.20 -1.35
C PHE A 333 12.65 -6.36 -0.18
N ASP A 334 13.74 -7.13 -0.34
CA ASP A 334 14.74 -7.33 0.72
C ASP A 334 15.39 -6.01 1.15
N ALA A 335 15.66 -5.11 0.22
CA ALA A 335 16.21 -3.80 0.52
C ALA A 335 15.22 -2.92 1.30
N ILE A 336 13.93 -3.01 1.00
CA ILE A 336 12.87 -2.30 1.74
C ILE A 336 12.76 -2.87 3.15
N ARG A 337 12.66 -4.19 3.28
CA ARG A 337 12.58 -4.87 4.60
C ARG A 337 13.78 -4.58 5.49
N SER A 338 14.99 -4.57 4.92
CA SER A 338 16.20 -4.23 5.68
C SER A 338 16.23 -2.77 6.11
N THR A 339 15.70 -1.86 5.29
CA THR A 339 15.57 -0.44 5.64
C THR A 339 14.52 -0.24 6.72
N GLU A 340 13.37 -0.90 6.63
CA GLU A 340 12.32 -0.88 7.66
C GLU A 340 12.82 -1.42 9.00
N ALA A 341 13.59 -2.51 8.98
CA ALA A 341 14.18 -3.08 10.19
C ALA A 341 15.23 -2.16 10.86
N GLN A 342 15.88 -1.29 10.09
CA GLN A 342 16.85 -0.31 10.59
C GLN A 342 16.19 1.01 11.05
N GLN A 343 15.04 1.34 10.49
CA GLN A 343 14.24 2.44 10.98
C GLN A 343 13.53 1.94 12.24
N HIS A 344 13.79 2.60 13.38
CA HIS A 344 12.96 2.36 14.57
C HIS A 344 11.50 2.50 14.13
N PRO A 345 10.63 1.53 14.44
CA PRO A 345 9.25 1.64 14.10
C PRO A 345 8.76 2.97 14.68
N VAL A 346 8.40 3.90 13.82
CA VAL A 346 7.51 4.98 14.24
C VAL A 346 6.33 4.21 14.82
N ASN A 347 6.13 4.32 16.14
CA ASN A 347 4.98 3.73 16.81
C ASN A 347 3.75 4.25 16.08
N LEU A 348 3.35 3.54 15.04
CA LEU A 348 2.03 3.67 14.45
C LEU A 348 1.10 3.26 15.57
N LEU A 349 0.61 4.27 16.32
CA LEU A 349 -0.40 4.19 17.37
C LEU A 349 -0.36 2.82 18.07
N ASN A 350 0.08 2.81 19.32
CA ASN A 350 -0.12 1.63 20.16
C ASN A 350 -1.55 1.16 19.94
N GLU A 351 -1.75 -0.07 19.46
CA GLU A 351 -3.09 -0.66 19.31
C GLU A 351 -3.89 -0.58 20.62
N LYS A 352 -3.22 -0.35 21.74
CA LYS A 352 -3.82 -0.12 23.07
C LYS A 352 -4.52 1.23 23.22
N ASP A 353 -4.18 2.24 22.40
CA ASP A 353 -4.84 3.55 22.44
C ASP A 353 -6.06 3.65 21.51
N ILE A 354 -6.27 2.64 20.66
CA ILE A 354 -7.54 2.42 20.00
C ILE A 354 -8.41 1.63 20.98
N VAL A 355 -9.01 2.30 21.92
CA VAL A 355 -10.22 1.79 22.56
C VAL A 355 -11.28 1.74 21.46
N ILE A 356 -11.31 0.64 20.73
CA ILE A 356 -12.49 0.23 20.01
C ILE A 356 -13.51 -0.01 21.12
N GLU A 357 -14.33 1.00 21.43
CA GLU A 357 -15.63 0.68 21.99
C GLU A 357 -16.26 -0.26 20.94
N GLU A 358 -16.16 -1.54 21.19
CA GLU A 358 -17.03 -2.54 20.63
C GLU A 358 -18.47 -2.17 21.06
N LYS A 359 -19.05 -1.17 20.41
CA LYS A 359 -20.49 -1.19 20.20
C LYS A 359 -20.68 -2.39 19.29
N GLY A 360 -21.01 -3.50 19.93
CA GLY A 360 -21.08 -4.81 19.34
C GLY A 360 -21.73 -4.72 17.97
N ILE A 361 -21.07 -5.26 16.98
CA ILE A 361 -21.73 -5.64 15.73
C ILE A 361 -22.98 -6.36 16.19
N ASP A 362 -24.15 -5.81 15.86
CA ASP A 362 -25.44 -6.39 16.26
C ASP A 362 -25.43 -7.84 15.80
N SER A 363 -25.16 -8.75 16.74
CA SER A 363 -25.03 -10.18 16.48
C SER A 363 -26.28 -10.76 15.79
N ASN A 364 -27.41 -10.07 15.90
CA ASN A 364 -28.65 -10.43 15.20
C ASN A 364 -28.55 -10.16 13.67
N ARG A 365 -27.65 -9.30 13.20
CA ARG A 365 -27.40 -9.08 11.78
C ARG A 365 -26.41 -10.06 11.17
N LEU A 366 -25.59 -10.73 11.98
CA LEU A 366 -24.70 -11.80 11.55
C LEU A 366 -25.40 -13.17 11.42
N GLN A 367 -26.67 -13.29 11.81
CA GLN A 367 -27.42 -14.56 11.74
C GLN A 367 -27.67 -15.07 10.32
N TYR A 368 -27.40 -14.29 9.28
CA TYR A 368 -27.50 -14.74 7.88
C TYR A 368 -26.16 -15.19 7.27
N GLY A 369 -25.06 -15.04 7.98
CA GLY A 369 -23.78 -15.64 7.62
C GLY A 369 -23.60 -16.91 8.47
N ASN A 370 -23.58 -18.09 7.86
CA ASN A 370 -23.03 -19.27 8.50
C ASN A 370 -21.60 -18.91 8.93
N MET A 371 -21.38 -18.64 10.24
CA MET A 371 -20.04 -18.63 10.80
C MET A 371 -19.50 -20.05 10.61
N LEU A 372 -18.76 -20.24 9.54
CA LEU A 372 -17.94 -21.43 9.38
C LEU A 372 -17.01 -21.46 10.59
N LYS A 373 -17.07 -22.54 11.37
CA LYS A 373 -16.02 -22.83 12.36
C LYS A 373 -14.69 -22.70 11.64
N GLU A 374 -13.72 -22.10 12.30
CA GLU A 374 -12.35 -21.99 11.82
C GLU A 374 -11.93 -23.34 11.23
N VAL A 375 -11.85 -23.40 9.91
CA VAL A 375 -11.33 -24.56 9.21
C VAL A 375 -9.81 -24.37 9.28
N ILE A 376 -9.20 -24.98 10.27
CA ILE A 376 -7.75 -25.18 10.30
C ILE A 376 -7.47 -26.09 9.10
N VAL A 377 -7.10 -25.49 7.97
CA VAL A 377 -6.54 -26.21 6.84
C VAL A 377 -5.14 -26.67 7.27
N GLN A 378 -5.08 -27.81 7.94
CA GLN A 378 -3.83 -28.55 8.01
C GLN A 378 -3.55 -29.01 6.59
N THR A 379 -2.67 -28.32 5.90
CA THR A 379 -2.02 -28.81 4.69
C THR A 379 -1.18 -30.02 5.13
N GLN A 380 -1.76 -31.19 5.16
CA GLN A 380 -0.98 -32.40 5.01
C GLN A 380 -0.24 -32.24 3.69
N GLY A 381 1.10 -32.21 3.78
CA GLY A 381 1.96 -32.01 2.62
C GLY A 381 1.52 -32.97 1.50
N ARG A 382 0.94 -32.41 0.45
CA ARG A 382 0.43 -33.18 -0.67
C ARG A 382 1.62 -33.75 -1.43
N GLY A 383 1.70 -35.07 -1.53
CA GLY A 383 2.65 -35.72 -2.42
C GLY A 383 2.26 -35.54 -3.88
N PHE A 384 3.24 -35.27 -4.75
CA PHE A 384 3.04 -35.23 -6.20
C PHE A 384 3.09 -36.69 -6.76
N GLY A 385 2.18 -36.96 -7.67
CA GLY A 385 2.00 -38.28 -8.27
C GLY A 385 0.65 -38.93 -7.97
N ASP A 386 -0.10 -38.44 -6.98
CA ASP A 386 -1.42 -38.97 -6.62
C ASP A 386 -2.50 -38.58 -7.62
N ARG A 387 -2.45 -37.35 -8.12
CA ARG A 387 -3.36 -36.82 -9.13
C ARG A 387 -2.61 -35.99 -10.14
N TYR A 388 -3.00 -36.09 -11.40
CA TYR A 388 -2.47 -35.23 -12.44
C TYR A 388 -3.07 -33.82 -12.31
N LEU A 389 -2.29 -32.85 -11.77
CA LEU A 389 -2.71 -31.48 -11.56
C LEU A 389 -1.73 -30.41 -12.06
N GLY A 390 -0.78 -30.81 -12.88
CA GLY A 390 0.18 -29.89 -13.45
C GLY A 390 1.52 -30.50 -13.77
N TYR A 391 2.50 -29.65 -14.04
CA TYR A 391 3.82 -30.08 -14.49
C TYR A 391 4.54 -31.01 -13.49
N LEU A 392 4.51 -30.68 -12.20
CA LEU A 392 5.17 -31.49 -11.17
C LEU A 392 4.54 -32.87 -11.04
N ASP A 393 3.21 -32.98 -11.11
CA ASP A 393 2.54 -34.29 -11.15
C ASP A 393 2.90 -35.07 -12.41
N SER A 394 3.02 -34.40 -13.56
CA SER A 394 3.43 -35.03 -14.81
C SER A 394 4.82 -35.64 -14.72
N ILE A 395 5.82 -34.88 -14.24
CA ILE A 395 7.19 -35.40 -14.10
C ILE A 395 7.30 -36.46 -12.99
N ALA A 396 6.51 -36.37 -11.92
CA ALA A 396 6.47 -37.40 -10.89
C ALA A 396 5.99 -38.74 -11.46
N ARG A 397 4.94 -38.71 -12.28
CA ARG A 397 4.36 -39.93 -12.90
C ARG A 397 5.23 -40.52 -13.98
N PHE A 398 5.79 -39.71 -14.86
CA PHE A 398 6.43 -40.17 -16.08
C PHE A 398 7.95 -40.11 -16.03
N GLU A 399 8.50 -38.92 -15.89
CA GLU A 399 9.96 -38.71 -15.94
C GLU A 399 10.65 -39.11 -14.64
N GLY A 400 10.00 -38.84 -13.48
CA GLY A 400 10.50 -39.21 -12.16
C GLY A 400 10.34 -40.67 -11.80
N ASN A 401 9.35 -41.31 -12.40
CA ASN A 401 9.02 -42.69 -12.17
C ASN A 401 9.91 -43.59 -13.02
N MET A 402 10.79 -44.35 -12.40
CA MET A 402 11.67 -45.32 -13.04
C MET A 402 11.03 -46.71 -13.19
N ASP A 403 9.83 -46.93 -12.63
CA ASP A 403 9.14 -48.19 -12.69
C ASP A 403 8.68 -48.54 -14.12
N TYR A 404 8.71 -49.79 -14.42
CA TYR A 404 8.29 -50.33 -15.71
C TYR A 404 7.65 -51.72 -15.56
N VAL A 405 6.79 -52.08 -16.48
CA VAL A 405 6.24 -53.44 -16.62
C VAL A 405 6.98 -54.09 -17.76
N GLY A 406 7.74 -55.15 -17.44
CA GLY A 406 8.48 -55.90 -18.43
C GLY A 406 7.57 -56.64 -19.43
N GLN A 407 8.13 -57.13 -20.55
CA GLN A 407 7.40 -57.91 -21.53
C GLN A 407 6.77 -59.17 -20.92
N CYS A 408 7.28 -59.67 -19.82
CA CYS A 408 6.76 -60.78 -19.02
C CYS A 408 5.52 -60.41 -18.16
N GLY A 409 5.10 -59.14 -18.14
CA GLY A 409 3.98 -58.65 -17.35
C GLY A 409 4.33 -58.35 -15.87
N TRP A 410 5.60 -58.43 -15.47
CA TRP A 410 6.04 -58.17 -14.12
C TRP A 410 6.56 -56.76 -13.93
N LEU A 411 6.23 -56.18 -12.77
CA LEU A 411 6.72 -54.88 -12.37
C LEU A 411 8.21 -54.95 -12.07
N ASN A 412 8.99 -54.02 -12.62
CA ASN A 412 10.43 -53.87 -12.40
C ASN A 412 11.23 -55.18 -12.60
N CYS A 413 10.86 -55.98 -13.58
CA CYS A 413 11.49 -57.26 -13.85
C CYS A 413 12.96 -57.12 -14.24
N PRO A 414 13.93 -57.62 -13.44
CA PRO A 414 15.35 -57.46 -13.73
C PRO A 414 15.81 -58.10 -15.02
N ALA A 415 15.14 -59.19 -15.42
CA ALA A 415 15.45 -59.91 -16.66
C ALA A 415 15.00 -59.18 -17.94
N CYS A 416 13.97 -58.33 -17.84
CA CYS A 416 13.49 -57.52 -18.96
C CYS A 416 14.26 -56.21 -19.11
N GLY A 417 14.76 -55.64 -18.01
CA GLY A 417 15.56 -54.41 -17.99
C GLY A 417 14.82 -53.11 -18.38
N SER A 418 13.70 -53.26 -19.11
CA SER A 418 12.84 -52.11 -19.52
C SER A 418 11.44 -52.62 -19.90
N GLY A 419 10.51 -51.73 -20.12
CA GLY A 419 9.14 -52.07 -20.50
C GLY A 419 8.22 -50.86 -20.63
N THR A 420 6.93 -51.10 -20.53
CA THR A 420 5.91 -50.03 -20.54
C THR A 420 5.73 -49.44 -19.15
N LYS A 421 5.23 -48.20 -19.07
CA LYS A 421 4.93 -47.57 -17.77
C LYS A 421 3.74 -48.30 -17.11
N PRO A 422 3.85 -48.58 -15.79
CA PRO A 422 2.76 -49.19 -15.04
C PRO A 422 1.57 -48.20 -14.90
N VAL A 423 0.39 -48.78 -14.72
CA VAL A 423 -0.87 -48.04 -14.60
C VAL A 423 -1.34 -48.08 -13.15
N GLU A 424 -1.74 -46.93 -12.62
CA GLU A 424 -2.26 -46.79 -11.25
C GLU A 424 -3.42 -47.72 -10.95
N GLY A 425 -3.37 -48.41 -9.83
CA GLY A 425 -4.40 -49.32 -9.36
C GLY A 425 -4.41 -50.70 -10.02
N VAL A 426 -3.59 -50.94 -11.05
CA VAL A 426 -3.45 -52.27 -11.68
C VAL A 426 -2.57 -53.19 -10.83
N VAL A 427 -3.00 -54.42 -10.63
CA VAL A 427 -2.25 -55.42 -9.86
C VAL A 427 -1.16 -56.04 -10.70
N TYR A 428 0.09 -55.83 -10.32
CA TYR A 428 1.26 -56.44 -10.95
C TYR A 428 1.93 -57.43 -9.99
N SER A 429 2.65 -58.40 -10.56
CA SER A 429 3.57 -59.25 -9.81
C SER A 429 4.94 -58.61 -9.79
N GLU A 430 5.58 -58.54 -8.64
CA GLU A 430 6.92 -57.98 -8.43
C GLU A 430 7.76 -58.91 -7.56
N LEU A 431 9.06 -59.00 -7.84
CA LEU A 431 9.99 -59.74 -6.97
C LEU A 431 10.25 -59.00 -5.67
N THR A 432 10.30 -59.72 -4.54
CA THR A 432 10.75 -59.15 -3.26
C THR A 432 12.24 -58.82 -3.31
N GLU A 433 12.69 -57.80 -2.54
CA GLU A 433 14.06 -57.25 -2.57
C GLU A 433 15.20 -58.28 -2.41
N PRO A 434 15.15 -59.29 -1.52
CA PRO A 434 16.21 -60.25 -1.39
C PRO A 434 16.49 -61.04 -2.67
N LYS A 435 15.45 -61.29 -3.47
CA LYS A 435 15.59 -62.03 -4.76
C LYS A 435 15.91 -61.11 -5.90
N ARG A 436 15.47 -59.85 -5.86
CA ARG A 436 15.78 -58.83 -6.88
C ARG A 436 17.30 -58.60 -6.97
N SER A 437 18.00 -58.59 -5.85
CA SER A 437 19.47 -58.45 -5.80
C SER A 437 20.25 -59.69 -6.26
N GLN A 438 19.63 -60.88 -6.31
CA GLN A 438 20.25 -62.15 -6.69
C GLN A 438 20.08 -62.55 -8.17
N VAL A 439 19.37 -61.75 -8.96
CA VAL A 439 19.00 -62.07 -10.39
C VAL A 439 20.21 -62.21 -11.31
N ASN A 440 21.39 -61.76 -10.92
CA ASN A 440 22.62 -61.91 -11.71
C ASN A 440 23.29 -63.28 -11.59
N SER A 441 22.76 -64.18 -10.75
CA SER A 441 23.26 -65.53 -10.56
C SER A 441 22.32 -66.55 -11.22
N HIS A 442 22.80 -67.29 -12.24
CA HIS A 442 22.04 -68.38 -12.89
C HIS A 442 22.22 -69.72 -12.17
N PRO A 443 21.20 -70.59 -12.16
CA PRO A 443 19.84 -70.51 -12.73
C PRO A 443 18.82 -69.91 -11.74
N PHE A 444 17.81 -69.18 -12.30
CA PHE A 444 16.73 -68.59 -11.50
C PHE A 444 15.66 -69.64 -11.17
N SER A 445 15.36 -69.81 -9.88
CA SER A 445 14.13 -70.45 -9.43
C SER A 445 13.40 -69.53 -8.49
N PHE A 446 12.14 -69.23 -8.77
CA PHE A 446 11.29 -68.41 -7.91
C PHE A 446 10.29 -69.28 -7.18
N SER A 447 10.16 -69.12 -5.86
CA SER A 447 9.08 -69.69 -5.05
C SER A 447 7.93 -68.66 -4.92
N GLY A 448 6.74 -69.11 -4.53
CA GLY A 448 5.61 -68.22 -4.33
C GLY A 448 5.86 -67.14 -3.24
N ASN A 449 6.80 -67.41 -2.33
CA ASN A 449 7.19 -66.44 -1.27
C ASN A 449 8.16 -65.36 -1.74
N ASP A 450 8.67 -65.47 -2.98
CA ASP A 450 9.60 -64.51 -3.56
C ASP A 450 8.87 -63.40 -4.33
N MET A 451 7.54 -63.44 -4.35
CA MET A 451 6.69 -62.54 -5.13
C MET A 451 5.66 -61.84 -4.27
N LYS A 452 5.44 -60.61 -4.57
CA LYS A 452 4.28 -59.84 -4.07
C LYS A 452 3.34 -59.49 -5.21
N ARG A 453 2.05 -59.44 -4.92
CA ARG A 453 1.01 -59.00 -5.83
C ARG A 453 0.19 -57.93 -5.17
N GLU A 454 0.38 -56.70 -5.59
CA GLU A 454 -0.27 -55.52 -5.00
C GLU A 454 -0.72 -54.56 -6.12
N PRO A 455 -1.78 -53.77 -5.89
CA PRO A 455 -2.11 -52.68 -6.78
C PRO A 455 -0.95 -51.71 -6.89
N TYR A 456 -0.58 -51.35 -8.09
CA TYR A 456 0.49 -50.38 -8.31
C TYR A 456 0.04 -48.98 -7.93
N HIS A 457 0.93 -48.25 -7.22
CA HIS A 457 0.77 -46.85 -6.88
C HIS A 457 1.95 -46.05 -7.38
N TYR A 458 1.68 -44.93 -8.05
CA TYR A 458 2.76 -44.05 -8.47
C TYR A 458 3.59 -43.57 -7.29
N PRO A 459 4.93 -43.43 -7.47
CA PRO A 459 5.79 -42.91 -6.42
C PRO A 459 5.35 -41.50 -6.03
N LYS A 460 5.31 -41.26 -4.73
CA LYS A 460 4.98 -39.96 -4.16
C LYS A 460 6.26 -39.17 -3.91
N TYR A 461 6.28 -37.93 -4.36
CA TYR A 461 7.40 -37.02 -4.18
C TYR A 461 6.91 -35.72 -3.50
N THR A 462 7.76 -35.13 -2.70
CA THR A 462 7.60 -33.74 -2.26
C THR A 462 8.02 -32.77 -3.36
N GLU A 463 7.58 -31.50 -3.27
CA GLU A 463 7.99 -30.47 -4.23
C GLU A 463 9.52 -30.32 -4.27
N ASP A 464 10.16 -30.29 -3.10
CA ASP A 464 11.62 -30.14 -2.98
C ASP A 464 12.40 -31.32 -3.58
N GLU A 465 11.92 -32.55 -3.41
CA GLU A 465 12.52 -33.74 -4.02
C GLU A 465 12.49 -33.68 -5.54
N LEU A 466 11.34 -33.29 -6.13
CA LEU A 466 11.23 -33.14 -7.57
C LEU A 466 12.08 -31.98 -8.10
N LEU A 467 12.04 -30.84 -7.45
CA LEU A 467 12.84 -29.69 -7.85
C LEU A 467 14.34 -30.01 -7.83
N LYS A 468 14.81 -30.66 -6.76
CA LYS A 468 16.21 -31.10 -6.65
C LYS A 468 16.57 -32.15 -7.70
N LYS A 469 15.73 -33.21 -7.87
CA LYS A 469 15.95 -34.30 -8.85
C LYS A 469 16.06 -33.77 -10.27
N PHE A 470 15.23 -32.79 -10.63
CA PHE A 470 15.18 -32.22 -11.98
C PHE A 470 15.99 -30.93 -12.14
N LYS A 471 16.80 -30.58 -11.14
CA LYS A 471 17.74 -29.43 -11.17
C LYS A 471 17.04 -28.11 -11.50
N MET A 472 15.95 -27.83 -10.82
CA MET A 472 15.15 -26.64 -11.04
C MET A 472 14.70 -25.99 -9.73
N ILE A 473 14.35 -24.71 -9.80
CA ILE A 473 13.68 -23.97 -8.73
C ILE A 473 12.38 -23.38 -9.25
N ILE A 474 11.52 -22.97 -8.32
CA ILE A 474 10.35 -22.16 -8.61
C ILE A 474 10.62 -20.74 -8.18
N THR A 475 10.33 -19.78 -9.03
CA THR A 475 10.40 -18.36 -8.72
C THR A 475 9.08 -17.64 -9.04
N LYS A 476 8.92 -16.45 -8.47
CA LYS A 476 7.75 -15.60 -8.68
C LYS A 476 8.04 -14.64 -9.84
N GLY A 477 7.11 -14.51 -10.74
CA GLY A 477 7.08 -13.47 -11.75
C GLY A 477 6.08 -12.36 -11.41
N PHE A 478 5.72 -11.57 -12.40
CA PHE A 478 4.71 -10.56 -12.24
C PHE A 478 3.33 -11.19 -11.99
N TYR A 479 2.61 -10.63 -11.02
CA TYR A 479 1.22 -11.00 -10.81
C TYR A 479 0.39 -10.46 -11.98
N GLN A 480 -0.48 -11.31 -12.50
CA GLN A 480 -1.49 -10.83 -13.42
C GLN A 480 -2.48 -9.94 -12.66
N HIS A 481 -2.92 -8.87 -13.30
CA HIS A 481 -4.01 -8.06 -12.78
C HIS A 481 -5.25 -8.94 -12.60
N SER A 482 -5.70 -9.09 -11.36
CA SER A 482 -6.97 -9.75 -11.06
C SER A 482 -8.07 -8.70 -11.13
N ALA A 483 -8.96 -8.82 -12.09
CA ALA A 483 -10.16 -8.00 -12.11
C ALA A 483 -11.01 -8.28 -10.86
N PHE A 484 -11.61 -7.24 -10.30
CA PHE A 484 -12.60 -7.40 -9.24
C PHE A 484 -13.79 -8.20 -9.80
N TYR A 485 -14.20 -9.25 -9.08
CA TYR A 485 -15.34 -10.05 -9.49
C TYR A 485 -16.63 -9.21 -9.43
N SER A 486 -17.21 -8.99 -10.58
CA SER A 486 -18.47 -8.28 -10.75
C SER A 486 -19.40 -9.14 -11.62
N PRO A 487 -20.34 -9.87 -11.01
CA PRO A 487 -21.26 -10.74 -11.77
C PRO A 487 -22.18 -9.91 -12.66
N ASP A 488 -22.55 -10.47 -13.79
CA ASP A 488 -23.55 -9.93 -14.71
C ASP A 488 -24.81 -10.81 -14.66
N TYR A 489 -25.77 -10.47 -13.81
CA TYR A 489 -26.99 -11.25 -13.63
C TYR A 489 -28.00 -11.14 -14.79
N GLU A 490 -27.68 -10.44 -15.85
CA GLU A 490 -28.39 -10.57 -17.12
C GLU A 490 -27.91 -11.82 -17.89
N LYS A 491 -26.69 -12.27 -17.65
CA LYS A 491 -26.06 -13.42 -18.33
C LYS A 491 -25.78 -14.60 -17.41
N GLU A 492 -25.58 -14.36 -16.13
CA GLU A 492 -25.25 -15.39 -15.14
C GLU A 492 -26.51 -15.92 -14.44
N ASP A 493 -26.39 -17.12 -13.84
CA ASP A 493 -27.48 -17.76 -13.11
C ASP A 493 -27.82 -16.98 -11.83
N LYS A 494 -29.04 -16.46 -11.77
CA LYS A 494 -29.57 -15.75 -10.59
C LYS A 494 -29.85 -16.65 -9.39
N MET A 495 -29.80 -17.95 -9.56
CA MET A 495 -30.07 -18.92 -8.48
C MET A 495 -28.90 -19.04 -7.50
N ILE A 496 -27.70 -18.68 -7.91
CA ILE A 496 -26.51 -18.70 -7.04
C ILE A 496 -26.59 -17.56 -6.02
N THR A 497 -26.51 -17.90 -4.74
CA THR A 497 -26.53 -16.89 -3.64
C THR A 497 -25.26 -16.04 -3.69
N ASP A 498 -25.45 -14.72 -3.72
CA ASP A 498 -24.37 -13.72 -3.71
C ASP A 498 -24.30 -13.00 -2.35
N THR A 499 -23.29 -13.34 -1.55
CA THR A 499 -23.07 -12.78 -0.22
C THR A 499 -21.95 -11.74 -0.15
N ARG A 500 -21.64 -11.08 -1.28
CA ARG A 500 -20.58 -10.07 -1.32
C ARG A 500 -20.96 -8.82 -0.51
N ASN A 501 -20.10 -8.45 0.42
CA ASN A 501 -20.18 -7.19 1.16
C ASN A 501 -19.57 -6.01 0.38
N ALA A 502 -18.57 -6.27 -0.45
CA ALA A 502 -18.04 -5.32 -1.43
C ALA A 502 -18.59 -5.70 -2.80
N ILE A 503 -19.48 -4.87 -3.34
CA ILE A 503 -20.23 -5.19 -4.56
C ILE A 503 -19.61 -4.58 -5.82
N TYR A 504 -18.78 -3.53 -5.65
CA TYR A 504 -18.05 -2.92 -6.76
C TYR A 504 -16.71 -2.35 -6.30
N TRP A 505 -15.68 -2.56 -7.10
CA TRP A 505 -14.39 -1.90 -6.96
C TRP A 505 -13.74 -1.73 -8.34
N ASN A 506 -13.37 -0.51 -8.66
CA ASN A 506 -12.58 -0.20 -9.85
C ASN A 506 -11.52 0.84 -9.47
N PRO A 507 -10.23 0.52 -9.62
CA PRO A 507 -9.15 1.42 -9.24
C PRO A 507 -8.92 2.55 -10.23
N LEU A 508 -9.43 2.43 -11.48
CA LEU A 508 -9.21 3.40 -12.52
C LEU A 508 -10.45 3.58 -13.41
N ILE A 509 -11.16 4.65 -13.17
CA ILE A 509 -12.25 5.16 -14.00
C ILE A 509 -11.79 6.48 -14.55
N ILE A 510 -11.81 6.64 -15.87
CA ILE A 510 -11.46 7.91 -16.52
C ILE A 510 -12.75 8.56 -17.00
N THR A 511 -13.02 9.79 -16.54
CA THR A 511 -14.13 10.58 -17.07
C THR A 511 -13.77 11.18 -18.42
N ASP A 512 -14.77 11.44 -19.25
CA ASP A 512 -14.58 12.09 -20.54
C ASP A 512 -14.23 13.60 -20.41
N HIS A 513 -14.16 14.31 -21.54
CA HIS A 513 -13.88 15.74 -21.58
C HIS A 513 -14.98 16.61 -20.94
N ASN A 514 -16.20 16.06 -20.78
CA ASN A 514 -17.29 16.70 -20.06
C ASN A 514 -17.25 16.35 -18.55
N GLY A 515 -16.20 15.69 -18.08
CA GLY A 515 -16.08 15.25 -16.70
C GLY A 515 -17.04 14.10 -16.35
N GLU A 516 -17.58 13.35 -17.32
CA GLU A 516 -18.62 12.36 -17.07
C GLU A 516 -18.13 10.92 -17.26
N ALA A 517 -18.63 10.02 -16.41
CA ALA A 517 -18.51 8.58 -16.56
C ALA A 517 -19.78 7.87 -16.13
N THR A 518 -20.15 6.79 -16.81
CA THR A 518 -21.28 5.94 -16.44
C THR A 518 -20.79 4.56 -16.02
N ILE A 519 -21.16 4.14 -14.84
CA ILE A 519 -20.76 2.87 -14.23
C ILE A 519 -22.00 2.00 -14.03
N ARG A 520 -21.85 0.69 -14.26
CA ARG A 520 -22.89 -0.30 -14.03
C ARG A 520 -22.33 -1.43 -13.18
N PHE A 521 -23.09 -1.86 -12.19
CA PHE A 521 -22.79 -3.01 -11.35
C PHE A 521 -24.08 -3.58 -10.77
N PHE A 522 -24.02 -4.77 -10.17
CA PHE A 522 -25.17 -5.42 -9.60
C PHE A 522 -25.08 -5.48 -8.07
N CYS A 523 -26.22 -5.30 -7.42
CA CYS A 523 -26.36 -5.54 -5.99
C CYS A 523 -26.13 -7.03 -5.68
N SER A 524 -25.74 -7.33 -4.44
CA SER A 524 -25.70 -8.71 -3.92
C SER A 524 -27.08 -9.08 -3.32
N ASP A 525 -27.19 -10.29 -2.76
CA ASP A 525 -28.38 -10.72 -2.03
C ASP A 525 -28.44 -10.14 -0.60
N ILE A 526 -27.37 -9.44 -0.18
CA ILE A 526 -27.32 -8.84 1.16
C ILE A 526 -28.27 -7.64 1.24
N ARG A 527 -29.25 -7.75 2.14
CA ARG A 527 -30.19 -6.67 2.45
C ARG A 527 -29.58 -5.76 3.50
N SER A 528 -28.97 -4.68 3.05
CA SER A 528 -28.27 -3.72 3.90
C SER A 528 -28.22 -2.34 3.25
N GLY A 529 -27.67 -1.37 3.98
CA GLY A 529 -27.27 -0.09 3.40
C GLY A 529 -25.85 -0.19 2.81
N PHE A 530 -25.67 0.31 1.61
CA PHE A 530 -24.37 0.37 0.94
C PHE A 530 -23.86 1.80 0.86
N THR A 531 -22.55 1.95 0.94
CA THR A 531 -21.82 3.22 0.74
C THR A 531 -20.90 3.08 -0.43
N GLY A 532 -20.98 4.03 -1.36
CA GLY A 532 -19.98 4.21 -2.42
C GLY A 532 -19.05 5.38 -2.08
N VAL A 533 -17.76 5.20 -2.33
CA VAL A 533 -16.73 6.22 -2.15
C VAL A 533 -15.92 6.31 -3.44
N ALA A 534 -15.89 7.50 -4.04
CA ALA A 534 -15.01 7.81 -5.14
C ALA A 534 -13.93 8.79 -4.71
N GLU A 535 -12.70 8.55 -5.14
CA GLU A 535 -11.54 9.40 -4.89
C GLU A 535 -10.80 9.60 -6.20
N GLY A 536 -10.30 10.80 -6.48
CA GLY A 536 -9.66 11.03 -7.75
C GLY A 536 -8.81 12.28 -7.86
N VAL A 537 -8.14 12.34 -9.00
CA VAL A 537 -7.24 13.43 -9.38
C VAL A 537 -7.63 13.93 -10.78
N SER A 538 -7.85 15.22 -10.91
CA SER A 538 -8.14 15.83 -12.20
C SER A 538 -6.88 16.06 -13.03
N GLY A 539 -7.04 16.29 -14.33
CA GLY A 539 -5.94 16.55 -15.26
C GLY A 539 -5.10 17.79 -14.92
N ASN A 540 -5.64 18.75 -14.17
CA ASN A 540 -4.93 19.93 -13.65
C ASN A 540 -4.40 19.73 -12.21
N GLY A 541 -4.46 18.50 -11.66
CA GLY A 541 -3.85 18.13 -10.39
C GLY A 541 -4.71 18.37 -9.15
N TYR A 542 -5.98 18.76 -9.26
CA TYR A 542 -6.87 18.87 -8.12
C TYR A 542 -7.36 17.50 -7.67
N ILE A 543 -7.45 17.34 -6.36
CA ILE A 543 -7.84 16.11 -5.70
C ILE A 543 -9.24 16.29 -5.11
N GLY A 544 -10.03 15.23 -5.17
CA GLY A 544 -11.38 15.24 -4.60
C GLY A 544 -11.82 13.87 -4.12
N THR A 545 -12.82 13.91 -3.26
CA THR A 545 -13.55 12.75 -2.76
C THR A 545 -15.04 13.00 -2.86
N GLY A 546 -15.80 11.94 -3.09
CA GLY A 546 -17.25 11.98 -3.10
C GLY A 546 -17.84 10.70 -2.54
N THR A 547 -19.00 10.79 -1.89
CA THR A 547 -19.68 9.65 -1.30
C THR A 547 -21.15 9.63 -1.67
N PHE A 548 -21.72 8.43 -1.78
CA PHE A 548 -23.14 8.22 -1.95
C PHE A 548 -23.61 7.00 -1.15
N ASN A 549 -24.91 6.92 -0.92
CA ASN A 549 -25.51 5.84 -0.15
C ASN A 549 -26.79 5.36 -0.83
N PHE A 550 -27.10 4.08 -0.71
CA PHE A 550 -28.35 3.47 -1.10
C PHE A 550 -28.65 2.23 -0.26
N GLY A 551 -29.85 1.70 -0.34
CA GLY A 551 -30.27 0.47 0.35
C GLY A 551 -30.57 -0.66 -0.62
N VAL A 552 -30.35 -1.91 -0.17
CA VAL A 552 -30.87 -3.11 -0.82
C VAL A 552 -31.91 -3.72 0.11
N ARG A 553 -33.15 -3.95 -0.39
CA ARG A 553 -34.31 -4.42 0.40
C ARG A 553 -35.05 -5.58 -0.24
#